data_334904b7e7378dbc3ed02fcccaa771af
#
_entry.id   334904b7e7378dbc3ed02fcccaa771af
#
_cell.length_a   1.000
_cell.length_b   1.000
_cell.length_c   1.000
_cell.angle_alpha   90.00
_cell.angle_beta   90.00
_cell.angle_gamma   90.00
#
_symmetry.space_group_name_H-M   'P 1'
#
loop_
_entity.id
_entity.type
_entity.pdbx_description
1 polymer ?
#
loop_
_entity_poly.entity_id
_entity_poly.type
_entity_poly.pdbx_seq_one_letter_code
_entity_poly.pdbx_strand_id
1 'polypeptide(L)'
;EQAKPNNLTELSAVTSLFRPGPLMMKTDQAFVEAKKAPHLVSYTHPVLKEVLSKTYGLIVFQEDIANIAHKLGKDISLTEGNKLRKMLTKYGTASGTKELQVIKDKFMTGASEKGMSVKVSNRVWDDMTAFAAYGFNLCHATAYSIISYQCAWLYNYFPSEWVASFLDKEPEKRKEKAIMLAKKSGFEIRKLDVNTSGRVWEISEDGKTLIQPLTSIKGLGESAIEQITKNRPFEKIEDFIFNEGITYSKLNKKALDVLTRSGALNGLVDERFSGLKHFWSA
;
A
#
# COMPACT_ATOMS: atom_id res chain seq x y z
N GLU A 1 -8.47 0.03 -11.11
CA GLU A 1 -9.08 -1.03 -11.95
C GLU A 1 -8.99 -0.71 -13.46
N GLN A 2 -9.23 0.54 -13.90
CA GLN A 2 -9.26 0.91 -15.32
C GLN A 2 -7.89 0.83 -16.01
N ALA A 3 -6.81 1.18 -15.31
CA ALA A 3 -5.47 1.27 -15.89
C ALA A 3 -4.81 -0.10 -16.13
N LYS A 4 -5.19 -1.16 -15.40
CA LYS A 4 -4.69 -2.54 -15.54
C LYS A 4 -3.19 -2.59 -15.88
N PRO A 5 -2.28 -2.22 -14.97
CA PRO A 5 -0.85 -2.15 -15.28
C PRO A 5 -0.31 -3.55 -15.66
N ASN A 6 0.49 -3.61 -16.73
CA ASN A 6 1.05 -4.85 -17.27
C ASN A 6 2.55 -5.00 -16.95
N ASN A 7 3.17 -3.94 -16.45
CA ASN A 7 4.58 -3.92 -16.07
C ASN A 7 4.82 -2.95 -14.91
N LEU A 8 6.03 -3.00 -14.37
CA LEU A 8 6.41 -2.21 -13.19
C LEU A 8 6.37 -0.70 -13.44
N THR A 9 6.72 -0.25 -14.64
CA THR A 9 6.67 1.19 -15.00
C THR A 9 5.23 1.70 -14.99
N GLU A 10 4.32 0.95 -15.57
CA GLU A 10 2.90 1.31 -15.55
C GLU A 10 2.32 1.28 -14.14
N LEU A 11 2.71 0.30 -13.32
CA LEU A 11 2.29 0.26 -11.92
C LEU A 11 2.80 1.50 -11.16
N SER A 12 4.05 1.91 -11.42
CA SER A 12 4.63 3.13 -10.86
C SER A 12 3.89 4.39 -11.32
N ALA A 13 3.51 4.45 -12.60
CA ALA A 13 2.72 5.56 -13.13
C ALA A 13 1.33 5.62 -12.48
N VAL A 14 0.61 4.51 -12.39
CA VAL A 14 -0.71 4.44 -11.75
C VAL A 14 -0.64 4.87 -10.28
N THR A 15 0.36 4.39 -9.53
CA THR A 15 0.58 4.80 -8.14
C THR A 15 0.82 6.31 -8.01
N SER A 16 1.50 6.90 -9.00
CA SER A 16 1.82 8.33 -9.04
C SER A 16 0.63 9.21 -9.44
N LEU A 17 -0.26 8.68 -10.27
CA LEU A 17 -1.43 9.40 -10.80
C LEU A 17 -2.63 9.38 -9.87
N PHE A 18 -2.74 8.41 -8.97
CA PHE A 18 -3.87 8.30 -8.04
C PHE A 18 -3.71 9.24 -6.84
N ARG A 19 -3.70 10.54 -7.10
CA ARG A 19 -3.55 11.62 -6.13
C ARG A 19 -4.39 12.83 -6.53
N PRO A 20 -4.80 13.71 -5.57
CA PRO A 20 -5.71 14.82 -5.85
C PRO A 20 -5.31 15.69 -7.05
N GLY A 21 -4.03 16.08 -7.18
CA GLY A 21 -3.55 16.92 -8.27
C GLY A 21 -3.73 16.31 -9.66
N PRO A 22 -3.10 15.16 -9.98
CA PRO A 22 -3.28 14.47 -11.24
C PRO A 22 -4.73 14.09 -11.56
N LEU A 23 -5.54 13.72 -10.52
CA LEU A 23 -6.96 13.42 -10.69
C LEU A 23 -7.75 14.66 -11.11
N MET A 24 -7.49 15.82 -10.51
CA MET A 24 -8.12 17.09 -10.90
C MET A 24 -7.77 17.48 -12.34
N MET A 25 -6.54 17.18 -12.78
CA MET A 25 -6.08 17.42 -14.16
C MET A 25 -6.51 16.33 -15.15
N LYS A 26 -7.22 15.28 -14.69
CA LYS A 26 -7.64 14.13 -15.48
C LYS A 26 -6.47 13.39 -16.16
N THR A 27 -5.26 13.49 -15.61
CA THR A 27 -4.07 12.85 -16.16
C THR A 27 -4.15 11.31 -16.06
N ASP A 28 -4.85 10.81 -15.05
CA ASP A 28 -5.18 9.39 -14.89
C ASP A 28 -6.04 8.87 -16.05
N GLN A 29 -7.05 9.63 -16.46
CA GLN A 29 -7.91 9.29 -17.60
C GLN A 29 -7.11 9.33 -18.92
N ALA A 30 -6.33 10.39 -19.14
CA ALA A 30 -5.45 10.50 -20.30
C ALA A 30 -4.47 9.34 -20.40
N PHE A 31 -3.90 8.88 -19.26
CA PHE A 31 -3.02 7.71 -19.22
C PHE A 31 -3.75 6.43 -19.64
N VAL A 32 -4.95 6.20 -19.14
CA VAL A 32 -5.77 5.02 -19.48
C VAL A 32 -6.14 5.01 -20.97
N GLU A 33 -6.53 6.15 -21.51
CA GLU A 33 -6.88 6.29 -22.93
C GLU A 33 -5.66 6.05 -23.82
N ALA A 34 -4.55 6.71 -23.53
CA ALA A 34 -3.30 6.55 -24.28
C ALA A 34 -2.76 5.10 -24.21
N LYS A 35 -2.90 4.42 -23.07
CA LYS A 35 -2.56 3.01 -22.92
C LYS A 35 -3.41 2.10 -23.78
N LYS A 36 -4.72 2.37 -23.92
CA LYS A 36 -5.63 1.57 -24.76
C LYS A 36 -5.30 1.65 -26.25
N ALA A 37 -4.76 2.78 -26.69
CA ALA A 37 -4.43 3.03 -28.08
C ALA A 37 -3.02 3.67 -28.24
N PRO A 38 -1.96 2.95 -27.85
CA PRO A 38 -0.60 3.52 -27.82
C PRO A 38 -0.09 3.90 -29.22
N HIS A 39 -0.64 3.32 -30.28
CA HIS A 39 -0.34 3.66 -31.67
C HIS A 39 -0.91 5.02 -32.10
N LEU A 40 -1.87 5.58 -31.38
CA LEU A 40 -2.44 6.91 -31.63
C LEU A 40 -1.68 8.02 -30.86
N VAL A 41 -0.77 7.67 -29.96
CA VAL A 41 0.01 8.64 -29.22
C VAL A 41 0.99 9.34 -30.19
N SER A 42 0.82 10.64 -30.34
CA SER A 42 1.71 11.48 -31.15
C SER A 42 2.71 12.23 -30.29
N TYR A 43 3.94 12.31 -30.76
CA TYR A 43 5.00 13.06 -30.09
C TYR A 43 5.42 14.23 -30.98
N THR A 44 5.40 15.42 -30.43
CA THR A 44 5.75 16.64 -31.19
C THR A 44 7.25 16.74 -31.52
N HIS A 45 8.08 15.90 -30.90
CA HIS A 45 9.51 15.79 -31.17
C HIS A 45 10.04 14.39 -30.78
N PRO A 46 11.05 13.83 -31.54
CA PRO A 46 11.62 12.52 -31.25
C PRO A 46 12.16 12.35 -29.80
N VAL A 47 12.77 13.40 -29.27
CA VAL A 47 13.26 13.42 -27.87
C VAL A 47 12.13 13.21 -26.86
N LEU A 48 10.95 13.77 -27.09
CA LEU A 48 9.80 13.55 -26.21
C LEU A 48 9.33 12.10 -26.26
N LYS A 49 9.39 11.46 -27.44
CA LYS A 49 9.13 10.02 -27.57
C LYS A 49 10.16 9.22 -26.77
N GLU A 50 11.43 9.56 -26.85
CA GLU A 50 12.48 8.88 -26.11
C GLU A 50 12.26 8.94 -24.59
N VAL A 51 11.89 10.11 -24.07
CA VAL A 51 11.70 10.32 -22.62
C VAL A 51 10.36 9.77 -22.13
N LEU A 52 9.26 10.01 -22.85
CA LEU A 52 7.90 9.80 -22.38
C LEU A 52 7.20 8.56 -22.97
N SER A 53 7.88 7.75 -23.78
CA SER A 53 7.23 6.56 -24.39
C SER A 53 6.70 5.58 -23.36
N LYS A 54 7.37 5.43 -22.23
CA LYS A 54 6.98 4.53 -21.13
C LYS A 54 5.73 5.00 -20.37
N THR A 55 5.38 6.27 -20.53
CA THR A 55 4.19 6.90 -19.91
C THR A 55 3.20 7.40 -20.96
N TYR A 56 3.30 6.86 -22.20
CA TYR A 56 2.38 7.16 -23.29
C TYR A 56 2.32 8.67 -23.65
N GLY A 57 3.44 9.35 -23.58
CA GLY A 57 3.56 10.76 -23.91
C GLY A 57 3.20 11.73 -22.78
N LEU A 58 2.88 11.22 -21.61
CA LEU A 58 2.52 12.05 -20.45
C LEU A 58 3.72 12.26 -19.52
N ILE A 59 3.88 13.48 -19.02
CA ILE A 59 4.79 13.77 -17.92
C ILE A 59 4.13 13.24 -16.64
N VAL A 60 4.75 12.25 -15.98
CA VAL A 60 4.24 11.61 -14.77
C VAL A 60 5.21 11.76 -13.61
N PHE A 61 6.50 11.70 -13.92
CA PHE A 61 7.55 11.72 -12.92
C PHE A 61 8.30 13.04 -12.91
N GLN A 62 8.79 13.42 -11.75
CA GLN A 62 9.64 14.60 -11.62
C GLN A 62 10.91 14.48 -12.47
N GLU A 63 11.41 13.27 -12.63
CA GLU A 63 12.58 12.94 -13.43
C GLU A 63 12.35 13.17 -14.93
N ASP A 64 11.10 13.11 -15.41
CA ASP A 64 10.77 13.43 -16.79
C ASP A 64 11.12 14.87 -17.13
N ILE A 65 10.86 15.82 -16.21
CA ILE A 65 11.21 17.24 -16.37
C ILE A 65 12.73 17.40 -16.52
N ALA A 66 13.52 16.74 -15.66
CA ALA A 66 14.96 16.81 -15.70
C ALA A 66 15.53 16.23 -17.02
N ASN A 67 14.98 15.10 -17.47
CA ASN A 67 15.39 14.44 -18.71
C ASN A 67 15.00 15.24 -19.95
N ILE A 68 13.80 15.82 -19.99
CA ILE A 68 13.35 16.67 -21.09
C ILE A 68 14.27 17.90 -21.19
N ALA A 69 14.53 18.57 -20.06
CA ALA A 69 15.41 19.74 -20.04
C ALA A 69 16.84 19.40 -20.47
N HIS A 70 17.39 18.29 -20.00
CA HIS A 70 18.72 17.83 -20.37
C HIS A 70 18.82 17.49 -21.86
N LYS A 71 17.85 16.76 -22.40
CA LYS A 71 17.89 16.26 -23.76
C LYS A 71 17.53 17.31 -24.82
N LEU A 72 16.67 18.26 -24.50
CA LEU A 72 16.27 19.34 -25.41
C LEU A 72 17.13 20.59 -25.27
N GLY A 73 17.55 20.94 -24.07
CA GLY A 73 18.29 22.16 -23.81
C GLY A 73 19.71 22.14 -24.34
N LYS A 74 20.27 23.33 -24.58
CA LYS A 74 21.65 23.52 -24.92
C LYS A 74 22.49 23.57 -23.64
N ASP A 75 23.48 22.69 -23.57
CA ASP A 75 24.43 22.64 -22.45
C ASP A 75 23.73 22.56 -21.07
N ILE A 76 22.58 21.89 -21.02
CA ILE A 76 21.91 21.57 -19.77
C ILE A 76 22.33 20.16 -19.35
N SER A 77 23.19 20.08 -18.33
CA SER A 77 23.55 18.81 -17.72
C SER A 77 22.34 18.19 -16.98
N LEU A 78 22.35 16.89 -16.71
CA LEU A 78 21.31 16.24 -15.92
C LEU A 78 21.21 16.84 -14.49
N THR A 79 22.34 17.32 -13.94
CA THR A 79 22.38 18.03 -12.64
C THR A 79 21.63 19.35 -12.73
N GLU A 80 21.79 20.13 -13.79
CA GLU A 80 21.02 21.36 -14.02
C GLU A 80 19.55 21.08 -14.28
N GLY A 81 19.23 20.00 -15.01
CA GLY A 81 17.84 19.52 -15.16
C GLY A 81 17.18 19.18 -13.83
N ASN A 82 17.90 18.52 -12.92
CA ASN A 82 17.43 18.26 -11.56
C ASN A 82 17.29 19.54 -10.72
N LYS A 83 18.16 20.54 -10.94
CA LYS A 83 18.04 21.84 -10.30
C LYS A 83 16.79 22.57 -10.79
N LEU A 84 16.54 22.59 -12.09
CA LEU A 84 15.32 23.12 -12.70
C LEU A 84 14.08 22.48 -12.06
N ARG A 85 14.01 21.15 -12.04
CA ARG A 85 12.92 20.41 -11.40
C ARG A 85 12.64 20.89 -9.97
N LYS A 86 13.68 21.02 -9.14
CA LYS A 86 13.55 21.51 -7.76
C LYS A 86 13.06 22.95 -7.70
N MET A 87 13.52 23.81 -8.59
CA MET A 87 13.10 25.21 -8.66
C MET A 87 11.62 25.31 -9.04
N LEU A 88 11.19 24.60 -10.06
CA LEU A 88 9.79 24.58 -10.49
C LEU A 88 8.86 24.01 -9.40
N THR A 89 9.27 22.97 -8.71
CA THR A 89 8.48 22.38 -7.59
C THR A 89 8.35 23.34 -6.42
N LYS A 90 9.40 24.10 -6.11
CA LYS A 90 9.44 25.00 -4.94
C LYS A 90 8.75 26.34 -5.19
N TYR A 91 8.92 26.89 -6.37
CA TYR A 91 8.55 28.28 -6.67
C TYR A 91 7.39 28.42 -7.65
N GLY A 92 7.04 27.34 -8.38
CA GLY A 92 6.04 27.42 -9.46
C GLY A 92 6.42 28.39 -10.56
N THR A 93 5.43 28.89 -11.29
CA THR A 93 5.63 29.90 -12.32
C THR A 93 5.84 31.32 -11.79
N ALA A 94 5.53 31.57 -10.52
CA ALA A 94 5.49 32.93 -9.93
C ALA A 94 6.87 33.50 -9.58
N SER A 95 7.91 32.69 -9.53
CA SER A 95 9.25 33.18 -9.21
C SER A 95 10.15 33.20 -10.45
N GLY A 96 10.08 34.28 -11.20
CA GLY A 96 11.07 34.64 -12.19
C GLY A 96 12.45 34.90 -11.56
N THR A 97 13.09 33.89 -10.99
CA THR A 97 14.48 34.04 -10.57
C THR A 97 15.33 34.15 -11.84
N LYS A 98 16.35 35.02 -11.80
CA LYS A 98 17.30 35.13 -12.90
C LYS A 98 17.85 33.78 -13.35
N GLU A 99 18.01 32.87 -12.41
CA GLU A 99 18.51 31.52 -12.63
C GLU A 99 17.54 30.67 -13.47
N LEU A 100 16.24 30.73 -13.18
CA LEU A 100 15.21 30.04 -13.94
C LEU A 100 15.15 30.55 -15.37
N GLN A 101 15.30 31.88 -15.57
CA GLN A 101 15.31 32.47 -16.89
C GLN A 101 16.54 32.00 -17.72
N VAL A 102 17.70 31.91 -17.11
CA VAL A 102 18.92 31.38 -17.78
C VAL A 102 18.68 29.93 -18.25
N ILE A 103 18.07 29.09 -17.42
CA ILE A 103 17.79 27.69 -17.81
C ILE A 103 16.71 27.66 -18.90
N LYS A 104 15.71 28.53 -18.85
CA LYS A 104 14.69 28.64 -19.89
C LYS A 104 15.32 29.05 -21.25
N ASP A 105 16.21 30.03 -21.24
CA ASP A 105 16.89 30.49 -22.44
C ASP A 105 17.76 29.38 -23.07
N LYS A 106 18.51 28.65 -22.24
CA LYS A 106 19.25 27.45 -22.67
C LYS A 106 18.31 26.38 -23.26
N PHE A 107 17.14 26.15 -22.62
CA PHE A 107 16.15 25.20 -23.11
C PHE A 107 15.60 25.62 -24.48
N MET A 108 15.18 26.87 -24.64
CA MET A 108 14.62 27.38 -25.88
C MET A 108 15.67 27.36 -27.03
N THR A 109 16.90 27.72 -26.74
CA THR A 109 18.02 27.68 -27.72
C THR A 109 18.26 26.24 -28.17
N GLY A 110 18.42 25.30 -27.25
CA GLY A 110 18.70 23.90 -27.60
C GLY A 110 17.54 23.21 -28.32
N ALA A 111 16.31 23.50 -27.93
CA ALA A 111 15.11 23.00 -28.60
C ALA A 111 15.03 23.51 -30.05
N SER A 112 15.34 24.78 -30.27
CA SER A 112 15.41 25.39 -31.62
C SER A 112 16.52 24.76 -32.48
N GLU A 113 17.71 24.57 -31.92
CA GLU A 113 18.84 23.91 -32.61
C GLU A 113 18.52 22.46 -33.02
N LYS A 114 17.62 21.81 -32.29
CA LYS A 114 17.09 20.44 -32.56
C LYS A 114 15.84 20.44 -33.45
N GLY A 115 15.49 21.58 -34.06
CA GLY A 115 14.41 21.70 -35.06
C GLY A 115 13.02 21.85 -34.45
N MET A 116 12.90 22.14 -33.17
CA MET A 116 11.61 22.40 -32.54
C MET A 116 11.17 23.85 -32.77
N SER A 117 9.93 24.05 -33.21
CA SER A 117 9.43 25.42 -33.40
C SER A 117 9.24 26.12 -32.05
N VAL A 118 9.37 27.45 -32.03
CA VAL A 118 9.19 28.27 -30.81
C VAL A 118 7.85 27.99 -30.11
N LYS A 119 6.78 27.81 -30.91
CA LYS A 119 5.45 27.49 -30.37
C LYS A 119 5.43 26.16 -29.60
N VAL A 120 6.07 25.13 -30.16
CA VAL A 120 6.13 23.79 -29.53
C VAL A 120 7.06 23.83 -28.32
N SER A 121 8.23 24.53 -28.42
CA SER A 121 9.15 24.66 -27.28
C SER A 121 8.51 25.35 -26.08
N ASN A 122 7.76 26.43 -26.32
CA ASN A 122 7.01 27.11 -25.26
C ASN A 122 5.96 26.17 -24.63
N ARG A 123 5.18 25.45 -25.43
CA ARG A 123 4.21 24.50 -24.93
C ARG A 123 4.86 23.44 -24.06
N VAL A 124 5.94 22.82 -24.48
CA VAL A 124 6.67 21.81 -23.68
C VAL A 124 7.19 22.42 -22.38
N TRP A 125 7.68 23.63 -22.40
CA TRP A 125 8.11 24.34 -21.19
C TRP A 125 6.94 24.58 -20.23
N ASP A 126 5.81 25.03 -20.75
CA ASP A 126 4.60 25.29 -19.96
C ASP A 126 4.04 23.98 -19.36
N ASP A 127 4.03 22.89 -20.14
CA ASP A 127 3.61 21.57 -19.66
C ASP A 127 4.55 21.08 -18.53
N MET A 128 5.88 21.21 -18.67
CA MET A 128 6.83 20.88 -17.60
C MET A 128 6.58 21.73 -16.35
N THR A 129 6.31 23.00 -16.52
CA THR A 129 6.09 23.95 -15.41
C THR A 129 4.79 23.66 -14.68
N ALA A 130 3.71 23.44 -15.41
CA ALA A 130 2.40 23.11 -14.85
C ALA A 130 2.47 21.77 -14.08
N PHE A 131 3.19 20.79 -14.60
CA PHE A 131 3.31 19.48 -13.99
C PHE A 131 4.28 19.47 -12.79
N ALA A 132 5.24 20.40 -12.71
CA ALA A 132 6.24 20.40 -11.64
C ALA A 132 5.66 20.43 -10.22
N ALA A 133 4.50 21.08 -10.06
CA ALA A 133 3.77 21.12 -8.77
C ALA A 133 3.21 19.75 -8.37
N TYR A 134 2.96 18.85 -9.34
CA TYR A 134 2.26 17.57 -9.13
C TYR A 134 3.13 16.35 -9.47
N GLY A 135 4.35 16.55 -9.98
CA GLY A 135 5.26 15.47 -10.33
C GLY A 135 5.58 14.55 -9.14
N PHE A 136 5.63 13.25 -9.39
CA PHE A 136 5.97 12.26 -8.38
C PHE A 136 7.39 11.75 -8.57
N ASN A 137 8.07 11.43 -7.47
CA ASN A 137 9.43 10.90 -7.56
C ASN A 137 9.38 9.44 -8.09
N LEU A 138 10.09 9.18 -9.19
CA LEU A 138 10.12 7.88 -9.86
C LEU A 138 10.72 6.79 -8.95
N CYS A 139 11.81 7.10 -8.23
CA CYS A 139 12.47 6.11 -7.37
C CYS A 139 11.52 5.65 -6.26
N HIS A 140 10.77 6.59 -5.65
CA HIS A 140 9.78 6.27 -4.64
C HIS A 140 8.62 5.45 -5.24
N ALA A 141 8.07 5.87 -6.38
CA ALA A 141 7.01 5.13 -7.08
C ALA A 141 7.44 3.70 -7.42
N THR A 142 8.66 3.53 -7.94
CA THR A 142 9.20 2.21 -8.30
C THR A 142 9.37 1.33 -7.07
N ALA A 143 9.93 1.85 -5.97
CA ALA A 143 10.11 1.09 -4.74
C ALA A 143 8.77 0.58 -4.19
N TYR A 144 7.77 1.44 -4.12
CA TYR A 144 6.42 1.03 -3.69
C TYR A 144 5.76 0.06 -4.67
N SER A 145 5.99 0.22 -5.95
CA SER A 145 5.43 -0.69 -6.97
C SER A 145 6.04 -2.09 -6.88
N ILE A 146 7.33 -2.20 -6.56
CA ILE A 146 7.97 -3.50 -6.31
C ILE A 146 7.31 -4.19 -5.12
N ILE A 147 7.14 -3.48 -4.01
CA ILE A 147 6.46 -4.02 -2.82
C ILE A 147 5.02 -4.42 -3.15
N SER A 148 4.28 -3.56 -3.86
CA SER A 148 2.90 -3.85 -4.26
C SER A 148 2.81 -5.08 -5.16
N TYR A 149 3.75 -5.25 -6.07
CA TYR A 149 3.84 -6.45 -6.92
C TYR A 149 4.13 -7.70 -6.09
N GLN A 150 5.09 -7.63 -5.15
CA GLN A 150 5.40 -8.74 -4.25
C GLN A 150 4.18 -9.13 -3.41
N CYS A 151 3.44 -8.15 -2.88
CA CYS A 151 2.19 -8.38 -2.16
C CYS A 151 1.15 -9.10 -3.03
N ALA A 152 0.95 -8.63 -4.25
CA ALA A 152 0.01 -9.24 -5.19
C ALA A 152 0.44 -10.66 -5.60
N TRP A 153 1.74 -10.87 -5.78
CA TRP A 153 2.30 -12.17 -6.09
C TRP A 153 2.07 -13.17 -4.94
N LEU A 154 2.40 -12.78 -3.70
CA LEU A 154 2.15 -13.58 -2.51
C LEU A 154 0.67 -13.91 -2.34
N TYR A 155 -0.20 -12.92 -2.51
CA TYR A 155 -1.65 -13.14 -2.43
C TYR A 155 -2.16 -14.09 -3.51
N ASN A 156 -1.57 -14.07 -4.71
CA ASN A 156 -1.98 -14.95 -5.80
C ASN A 156 -1.55 -16.41 -5.60
N TYR A 157 -0.33 -16.64 -5.11
CA TYR A 157 0.25 -17.98 -4.99
C TYR A 157 0.12 -18.59 -3.59
N PHE A 158 0.02 -17.76 -2.55
CA PHE A 158 -0.07 -18.14 -1.14
C PHE A 158 -1.13 -17.31 -0.43
N PRO A 159 -2.40 -17.39 -0.89
CA PRO A 159 -3.45 -16.48 -0.40
C PRO A 159 -3.71 -16.62 1.10
N SER A 160 -3.71 -17.84 1.63
CA SER A 160 -4.00 -18.10 3.03
C SER A 160 -2.91 -17.55 3.95
N GLU A 161 -1.65 -17.85 3.64
CA GLU A 161 -0.48 -17.38 4.38
C GLU A 161 -0.35 -15.85 4.31
N TRP A 162 -0.64 -15.31 3.13
CA TRP A 162 -0.66 -13.86 2.94
C TRP A 162 -1.72 -13.19 3.81
N VAL A 163 -2.95 -13.70 3.79
CA VAL A 163 -4.06 -13.12 4.57
C VAL A 163 -3.84 -13.28 6.07
N ALA A 164 -3.35 -14.44 6.53
CA ALA A 164 -3.00 -14.64 7.93
C ALA A 164 -1.94 -13.62 8.40
N SER A 165 -0.82 -13.52 7.66
CA SER A 165 0.25 -12.55 7.95
C SER A 165 -0.22 -11.10 7.88
N PHE A 166 -1.09 -10.77 6.92
CA PHE A 166 -1.69 -9.44 6.79
C PHE A 166 -2.56 -9.11 8.01
N LEU A 167 -3.41 -10.03 8.46
CA LEU A 167 -4.25 -9.84 9.64
C LEU A 167 -3.42 -9.67 10.91
N ASP A 168 -2.28 -10.34 11.05
CA ASP A 168 -1.38 -10.14 12.19
C ASP A 168 -0.82 -8.71 12.24
N LYS A 169 -0.42 -8.16 11.10
CA LYS A 169 0.26 -6.87 10.99
C LYS A 169 -0.68 -5.68 10.85
N GLU A 170 -1.95 -5.92 10.50
CA GLU A 170 -2.91 -4.84 10.32
C GLU A 170 -3.18 -4.09 11.63
N PRO A 171 -3.08 -2.75 11.64
CA PRO A 171 -3.38 -1.95 12.83
C PRO A 171 -4.80 -2.19 13.35
N GLU A 172 -4.97 -2.16 14.66
CA GLU A 172 -6.24 -2.43 15.36
C GLU A 172 -7.43 -1.66 14.77
N LYS A 173 -7.24 -0.38 14.46
CA LYS A 173 -8.28 0.48 13.85
C LYS A 173 -8.86 -0.03 12.53
N ARG A 174 -8.13 -0.89 11.82
CA ARG A 174 -8.50 -1.42 10.50
C ARG A 174 -8.75 -2.93 10.51
N LYS A 175 -8.50 -3.59 11.63
CA LYS A 175 -8.56 -5.05 11.76
C LYS A 175 -9.95 -5.61 11.46
N GLU A 176 -11.01 -5.00 11.96
CA GLU A 176 -12.39 -5.40 11.62
C GLU A 176 -12.66 -5.37 10.11
N LYS A 177 -12.24 -4.28 9.46
CA LYS A 177 -12.39 -4.16 8.00
C LYS A 177 -11.57 -5.20 7.26
N ALA A 178 -10.35 -5.50 7.72
CA ALA A 178 -9.49 -6.53 7.14
C ALA A 178 -10.11 -7.93 7.28
N ILE A 179 -10.65 -8.28 8.44
CA ILE A 179 -11.38 -9.53 8.67
C ILE A 179 -12.60 -9.64 7.74
N MET A 180 -13.36 -8.56 7.60
CA MET A 180 -14.51 -8.54 6.69
C MET A 180 -14.09 -8.73 5.22
N LEU A 181 -12.97 -8.15 4.80
CA LEU A 181 -12.42 -8.36 3.47
C LEU A 181 -11.94 -9.80 3.26
N ALA A 182 -11.27 -10.40 4.26
CA ALA A 182 -10.87 -11.80 4.20
C ALA A 182 -12.08 -12.72 4.01
N LYS A 183 -13.16 -12.50 4.76
CA LYS A 183 -14.43 -13.25 4.59
C LYS A 183 -15.02 -13.06 3.20
N LYS A 184 -15.04 -11.85 2.66
CA LYS A 184 -15.51 -11.59 1.27
C LYS A 184 -14.64 -12.28 0.22
N SER A 185 -13.38 -12.52 0.52
CA SER A 185 -12.45 -13.26 -0.34
C SER A 185 -12.56 -14.77 -0.21
N GLY A 186 -13.54 -15.28 0.56
CA GLY A 186 -13.84 -16.71 0.69
C GLY A 186 -13.14 -17.40 1.84
N PHE A 187 -12.48 -16.66 2.75
CA PHE A 187 -11.91 -17.24 3.97
C PHE A 187 -12.96 -17.37 5.07
N GLU A 188 -12.94 -18.49 5.75
CA GLU A 188 -13.68 -18.67 6.99
C GLU A 188 -12.84 -18.21 8.19
N ILE A 189 -13.48 -17.66 9.19
CA ILE A 189 -12.83 -17.25 10.43
C ILE A 189 -13.36 -18.13 11.56
N ARG A 190 -12.47 -18.97 12.10
CA ARG A 190 -12.78 -19.77 13.28
C ARG A 190 -12.86 -18.88 14.52
N LYS A 191 -13.88 -19.09 15.33
CA LYS A 191 -14.03 -18.38 16.61
C LYS A 191 -12.86 -18.67 17.54
N LEU A 192 -12.64 -17.76 18.47
CA LEU A 192 -11.65 -17.93 19.53
C LEU A 192 -11.95 -19.18 20.37
N ASP A 193 -10.90 -19.94 20.64
CA ASP A 193 -10.95 -21.14 21.45
C ASP A 193 -9.60 -21.37 22.12
N VAL A 194 -9.57 -21.62 23.42
CA VAL A 194 -8.34 -21.78 24.20
C VAL A 194 -7.51 -22.99 23.76
N ASN A 195 -8.13 -24.00 23.17
CA ASN A 195 -7.46 -25.20 22.69
C ASN A 195 -6.85 -25.03 21.29
N THR A 196 -7.43 -24.18 20.46
CA THR A 196 -7.00 -24.06 19.04
C THR A 196 -6.36 -22.72 18.72
N SER A 197 -6.77 -21.62 19.38
CA SER A 197 -6.23 -20.29 19.11
C SER A 197 -4.79 -20.14 19.64
N GLY A 198 -3.88 -19.75 18.75
CA GLY A 198 -2.47 -19.50 19.07
C GLY A 198 -2.16 -18.04 19.40
N ARG A 199 -0.91 -17.63 19.16
CA ARG A 199 -0.42 -16.25 19.36
C ARG A 199 -0.55 -15.37 18.12
N VAL A 200 -0.60 -15.99 16.94
CA VAL A 200 -0.69 -15.36 15.63
C VAL A 200 -1.86 -15.96 14.87
N TRP A 201 -2.29 -15.32 13.80
CA TRP A 201 -3.26 -15.92 12.89
C TRP A 201 -2.66 -17.17 12.24
N GLU A 202 -3.34 -18.27 12.37
CA GLU A 202 -2.95 -19.57 11.82
C GLU A 202 -3.94 -20.03 10.76
N ILE A 203 -3.51 -20.97 9.93
CA ILE A 203 -4.31 -21.54 8.86
C ILE A 203 -4.64 -22.98 9.27
N SER A 204 -5.89 -23.34 9.20
CA SER A 204 -6.33 -24.73 9.40
C SER A 204 -5.85 -25.62 8.23
N GLU A 205 -5.83 -26.92 8.44
CA GLU A 205 -5.40 -27.91 7.44
C GLU A 205 -6.19 -27.84 6.12
N ASP A 206 -7.41 -27.30 6.15
CA ASP A 206 -8.24 -27.08 4.96
C ASP A 206 -7.72 -25.98 4.02
N GLY A 207 -6.73 -25.19 4.47
CA GLY A 207 -6.14 -24.07 3.74
C GLY A 207 -7.08 -22.86 3.54
N LYS A 208 -8.28 -22.86 4.11
CA LYS A 208 -9.31 -21.82 3.94
C LYS A 208 -9.81 -21.20 5.23
N THR A 209 -9.70 -21.94 6.34
CA THR A 209 -10.14 -21.46 7.63
C THR A 209 -8.97 -20.80 8.37
N LEU A 210 -9.14 -19.54 8.73
CA LEU A 210 -8.19 -18.76 9.53
C LEU A 210 -8.58 -18.87 11.00
N ILE A 211 -7.62 -19.23 11.85
CA ILE A 211 -7.80 -19.36 13.29
C ILE A 211 -7.40 -18.03 13.93
N GLN A 212 -8.37 -17.39 14.58
CA GLN A 212 -8.14 -16.12 15.25
C GLN A 212 -7.26 -16.32 16.49
N PRO A 213 -6.19 -15.50 16.69
CA PRO A 213 -5.27 -15.66 17.80
C PRO A 213 -5.82 -15.11 19.12
N LEU A 214 -5.36 -15.69 20.25
CA LEU A 214 -5.65 -15.18 21.60
C LEU A 214 -5.14 -13.76 21.82
N THR A 215 -4.10 -13.34 21.10
CA THR A 215 -3.58 -11.95 21.14
C THR A 215 -4.59 -10.92 20.65
N SER A 216 -5.62 -11.34 19.91
CA SER A 216 -6.73 -10.46 19.50
C SER A 216 -7.67 -10.11 20.65
N ILE A 217 -7.58 -10.81 21.78
CA ILE A 217 -8.40 -10.53 22.97
C ILE A 217 -7.79 -9.34 23.71
N LYS A 218 -8.44 -8.19 23.60
CA LYS A 218 -7.99 -6.98 24.26
C LYS A 218 -8.01 -7.13 25.79
N GLY A 219 -6.85 -6.98 26.40
CA GLY A 219 -6.67 -7.08 27.85
C GLY A 219 -6.18 -8.45 28.34
N LEU A 220 -6.01 -9.42 27.44
CA LEU A 220 -5.32 -10.67 27.73
C LEU A 220 -3.80 -10.47 27.56
N GLY A 221 -3.04 -10.73 28.61
CA GLY A 221 -1.58 -10.54 28.64
C GLY A 221 -0.84 -11.70 27.97
N GLU A 222 0.34 -11.42 27.40
CA GLU A 222 1.22 -12.41 26.76
C GLU A 222 1.52 -13.61 27.66
N SER A 223 1.82 -13.37 28.94
CA SER A 223 2.10 -14.47 29.90
C SER A 223 0.91 -15.38 30.15
N ALA A 224 -0.33 -14.84 30.07
CA ALA A 224 -1.54 -15.66 30.20
C ALA A 224 -1.72 -16.52 28.93
N ILE A 225 -1.49 -15.94 27.76
CA ILE A 225 -1.55 -16.66 26.47
C ILE A 225 -0.52 -17.79 26.46
N GLU A 226 0.72 -17.52 26.90
CA GLU A 226 1.77 -18.53 26.98
C GLU A 226 1.39 -19.70 27.90
N GLN A 227 0.82 -19.42 29.06
CA GLN A 227 0.36 -20.47 29.97
C GLN A 227 -0.77 -21.31 29.37
N ILE A 228 -1.75 -20.66 28.71
CA ILE A 228 -2.84 -21.36 28.03
C ILE A 228 -2.28 -22.28 26.94
N THR A 229 -1.47 -21.74 26.05
CA THR A 229 -0.95 -22.51 24.88
C THR A 229 -0.02 -23.64 25.29
N LYS A 230 0.69 -23.52 26.40
CA LYS A 230 1.61 -24.53 26.91
C LYS A 230 0.92 -25.69 27.62
N ASN A 231 -0.24 -25.45 28.24
CA ASN A 231 -0.91 -26.44 29.10
C ASN A 231 -2.15 -27.08 28.46
N ARG A 232 -2.48 -26.76 27.23
CA ARG A 232 -3.58 -27.39 26.47
C ARG A 232 -3.20 -28.81 26.01
N PRO A 233 -4.12 -29.73 25.70
CA PRO A 233 -5.58 -29.50 25.61
C PRO A 233 -6.29 -29.49 26.94
N PHE A 234 -7.43 -28.78 27.00
CA PHE A 234 -8.38 -28.82 28.11
C PHE A 234 -9.66 -29.46 27.60
N GLU A 235 -10.20 -30.47 28.32
CA GLU A 235 -11.43 -31.15 27.92
C GLU A 235 -12.68 -30.47 28.52
N LYS A 236 -12.53 -29.91 29.71
CA LYS A 236 -13.59 -29.24 30.46
C LYS A 236 -13.02 -28.03 31.22
N ILE A 237 -13.92 -27.21 31.75
CA ILE A 237 -13.53 -25.98 32.43
C ILE A 237 -12.70 -26.21 33.70
N GLU A 238 -12.92 -27.32 34.40
CA GLU A 238 -12.14 -27.68 35.57
C GLU A 238 -10.68 -27.97 35.21
N ASP A 239 -10.42 -28.60 34.06
CA ASP A 239 -9.05 -28.86 33.60
C ASP A 239 -8.30 -27.56 33.32
N PHE A 240 -9.00 -26.51 32.91
CA PHE A 240 -8.44 -25.17 32.70
C PHE A 240 -8.23 -24.46 34.05
N ILE A 241 -9.24 -24.47 34.94
CA ILE A 241 -9.22 -23.73 36.21
C ILE A 241 -8.25 -24.35 37.21
N PHE A 242 -8.17 -25.67 37.30
CA PHE A 242 -7.35 -26.38 38.29
C PHE A 242 -6.02 -26.89 37.70
N ASN A 243 -5.60 -26.41 36.54
CA ASN A 243 -4.35 -26.80 35.92
C ASN A 243 -3.14 -26.27 36.71
N GLU A 244 -2.26 -27.16 37.15
CA GLU A 244 -1.05 -26.78 37.91
C GLU A 244 -0.08 -25.84 37.16
N GLY A 245 -0.09 -25.87 35.83
CA GLY A 245 0.72 -24.99 34.96
C GLY A 245 0.15 -23.59 34.78
N ILE A 246 -1.11 -23.37 35.27
CA ILE A 246 -1.77 -22.06 35.18
C ILE A 246 -1.69 -21.35 36.52
N THR A 247 -1.10 -20.16 36.55
CA THR A 247 -0.99 -19.35 37.75
C THR A 247 -1.91 -18.14 37.70
N TYR A 248 -2.72 -17.94 38.74
CA TYR A 248 -3.67 -16.85 38.81
C TYR A 248 -3.04 -15.46 38.96
N SER A 249 -1.73 -15.38 39.22
CA SER A 249 -0.97 -14.12 39.14
C SER A 249 -0.88 -13.60 37.72
N LYS A 250 -0.92 -14.47 36.72
CA LYS A 250 -0.87 -14.15 35.28
C LYS A 250 -2.24 -14.24 34.63
N LEU A 251 -3.00 -15.31 34.95
CA LEU A 251 -4.37 -15.50 34.51
C LEU A 251 -5.34 -14.99 35.60
N ASN A 252 -5.27 -13.68 35.87
CA ASN A 252 -6.07 -13.04 36.91
C ASN A 252 -7.55 -12.87 36.51
N LYS A 253 -8.39 -12.40 37.45
CA LYS A 253 -9.83 -12.19 37.24
C LYS A 253 -10.14 -11.40 35.94
N LYS A 254 -9.33 -10.38 35.60
CA LYS A 254 -9.52 -9.62 34.37
C LYS A 254 -9.25 -10.46 33.12
N ALA A 255 -8.22 -11.30 33.14
CA ALA A 255 -7.91 -12.21 32.05
C ALA A 255 -9.02 -13.26 31.84
N LEU A 256 -9.56 -13.83 32.93
CA LEU A 256 -10.70 -14.74 32.90
C LEU A 256 -11.96 -14.05 32.33
N ASP A 257 -12.25 -12.83 32.78
CA ASP A 257 -13.39 -12.05 32.27
C ASP A 257 -13.32 -11.83 30.76
N VAL A 258 -12.15 -11.39 30.24
CA VAL A 258 -12.00 -11.15 28.78
C VAL A 258 -12.01 -12.43 27.97
N LEU A 259 -11.49 -13.55 28.49
CA LEU A 259 -11.58 -14.87 27.85
C LEU A 259 -13.03 -15.33 27.75
N THR A 260 -13.80 -15.19 28.84
CA THR A 260 -15.22 -15.54 28.86
C THR A 260 -16.03 -14.69 27.88
N ARG A 261 -15.85 -13.37 27.91
CA ARG A 261 -16.54 -12.44 27.01
C ARG A 261 -16.21 -12.68 25.53
N SER A 262 -14.98 -13.09 25.23
CA SER A 262 -14.56 -13.40 23.86
C SER A 262 -15.14 -14.71 23.32
N GLY A 263 -15.71 -15.55 24.21
CA GLY A 263 -16.20 -16.88 23.87
C GLY A 263 -15.10 -17.93 23.77
N ALA A 264 -13.84 -17.59 24.12
CA ALA A 264 -12.71 -18.52 23.98
C ALA A 264 -12.83 -19.76 24.91
N LEU A 265 -13.62 -19.69 25.96
CA LEU A 265 -13.90 -20.78 26.88
C LEU A 265 -15.18 -21.57 26.55
N ASN A 266 -15.93 -21.17 25.53
CA ASN A 266 -17.25 -21.78 25.25
C ASN A 266 -17.17 -23.28 24.94
N GLY A 267 -16.06 -23.76 24.38
CA GLY A 267 -15.85 -25.19 24.10
C GLY A 267 -15.62 -26.05 25.38
N LEU A 268 -15.33 -25.41 26.52
CA LEU A 268 -15.03 -26.10 27.79
C LEU A 268 -16.24 -26.16 28.75
N VAL A 269 -17.30 -25.45 28.45
CA VAL A 269 -18.49 -25.38 29.30
C VAL A 269 -19.71 -25.94 28.58
N ASP A 270 -20.64 -26.50 29.35
CA ASP A 270 -21.95 -26.92 28.85
C ASP A 270 -22.61 -25.70 28.14
N GLU A 271 -23.25 -25.94 27.00
CA GLU A 271 -23.90 -24.87 26.21
C GLU A 271 -24.88 -24.03 27.05
N ARG A 272 -25.49 -24.62 28.07
CA ARG A 272 -26.38 -23.93 29.01
C ARG A 272 -25.68 -22.85 29.83
N PHE A 273 -24.36 -22.96 30.00
CA PHE A 273 -23.51 -22.03 30.74
C PHE A 273 -22.59 -21.20 29.83
N SER A 274 -22.72 -21.37 28.51
CA SER A 274 -21.93 -20.59 27.55
C SER A 274 -22.39 -19.15 27.60
N GLY A 275 -21.47 -18.27 27.98
CA GLY A 275 -21.71 -16.85 28.10
C GLY A 275 -21.50 -16.29 29.48
N LEU A 276 -21.11 -15.01 29.54
CA LEU A 276 -20.67 -14.35 30.77
C LEU A 276 -21.62 -14.44 31.93
N LYS A 277 -22.92 -14.28 31.68
CA LYS A 277 -23.95 -14.25 32.71
C LYS A 277 -24.12 -15.58 33.41
N HIS A 278 -24.01 -16.68 32.68
CA HIS A 278 -24.16 -18.03 33.23
C HIS A 278 -22.85 -18.58 33.81
N PHE A 279 -21.73 -18.28 33.17
CA PHE A 279 -20.42 -18.73 33.65
C PHE A 279 -20.08 -18.26 35.07
N TRP A 280 -20.45 -17.03 35.44
CA TRP A 280 -20.18 -16.49 36.78
C TRP A 280 -21.28 -16.75 37.82
N SER A 281 -22.38 -17.35 37.40
CA SER A 281 -23.48 -17.78 38.32
C SER A 281 -23.45 -19.26 38.65
N ALA A 282 -22.64 -20.03 37.99
CA ALA A 282 -22.38 -21.45 38.27
C ALA A 282 -21.15 -21.61 39.16
#